data_4332135d2ec843b944602b3516f3cea0
#
_entry.id   4332135d2ec843b944602b3516f3cea0
#
_cell.length_a   1.000
_cell.length_b   1.000
_cell.length_c   1.000
_cell.angle_alpha   90.00
_cell.angle_beta   90.00
_cell.angle_gamma   90.00
#
_symmetry.space_group_name_H-M   'P 1'
#
loop_
_entity.id
_entity.type
_entity.pdbx_description
1 polymer ?
#
loop_
_entity_poly.entity_id
_entity_poly.type
_entity_poly.pdbx_seq_one_letter_code
_entity_poly.pdbx_strand_id
1 'polypeptide(L)'
;NGLLETILAERAGIERSIIAEHYQKKPTMLGCQAGTLTMILSEEGDVRPCEILDVVLGNIRDTNYTLEPIWRGNLAQQHRKEIANNCFCTFETCVRTTMVFQPKWILKTLRKGVDQLR
;
A
#
# COMPACT_ATOMS: atom_id res chain seq x y z
N ASN A 1 -4.08 -8.67 -28.42
CA ASN A 1 -4.52 -8.74 -27.01
C ASN A 1 -3.58 -9.72 -26.34
N GLY A 2 -2.66 -9.20 -25.58
CA GLY A 2 -1.46 -9.92 -25.31
C GLY A 2 -1.31 -10.31 -23.85
N LEU A 3 -0.18 -10.96 -23.58
CA LEU A 3 0.30 -11.34 -22.26
C LEU A 3 0.12 -10.22 -21.20
N LEU A 4 0.38 -8.97 -21.57
CA LEU A 4 0.25 -7.83 -20.64
C LEU A 4 -1.19 -7.64 -20.15
N GLU A 5 -2.17 -7.69 -21.05
CA GLU A 5 -3.60 -7.55 -20.69
C GLU A 5 -4.04 -8.68 -19.76
N THR A 6 -3.62 -9.91 -20.04
CA THR A 6 -3.88 -11.07 -19.19
C THR A 6 -3.27 -10.90 -17.80
N ILE A 7 -2.02 -10.46 -17.71
CA ILE A 7 -1.34 -10.20 -16.44
C ILE A 7 -2.04 -9.10 -15.63
N LEU A 8 -2.47 -8.02 -16.29
CA LEU A 8 -3.19 -6.93 -15.64
C LEU A 8 -4.57 -7.36 -15.13
N ALA A 9 -5.28 -8.18 -15.89
CA ALA A 9 -6.57 -8.73 -15.49
C ALA A 9 -6.42 -9.67 -14.28
N GLU A 10 -5.42 -10.55 -14.28
CA GLU A 10 -5.12 -11.43 -13.15
C GLU A 10 -4.73 -10.64 -11.88
N ARG A 11 -3.92 -9.59 -12.04
CA ARG A 11 -3.59 -8.69 -10.93
C ARG A 11 -4.85 -8.08 -10.32
N ALA A 12 -5.75 -7.56 -11.15
CA ALA A 12 -7.00 -6.97 -10.67
C ALA A 12 -7.90 -8.01 -9.98
N GLY A 13 -7.91 -9.25 -10.44
CA GLY A 13 -8.60 -10.36 -9.79
C GLY A 13 -8.06 -10.68 -8.40
N ILE A 14 -6.73 -10.74 -8.27
CA ILE A 14 -6.05 -10.96 -6.98
C ILE A 14 -6.32 -9.80 -6.02
N GLU A 15 -6.25 -8.55 -6.49
CA GLU A 15 -6.52 -7.35 -5.72
C GLU A 15 -7.94 -7.38 -5.13
N ARG A 16 -8.95 -7.67 -5.95
CA ARG A 16 -10.34 -7.82 -5.49
C ARG A 16 -10.51 -8.94 -4.46
N SER A 17 -9.83 -10.06 -4.63
CA SER A 17 -9.83 -11.16 -3.67
C SER A 17 -9.30 -10.73 -2.30
N ILE A 18 -8.18 -9.99 -2.27
CA ILE A 18 -7.59 -9.47 -1.05
C ILE A 18 -8.53 -8.49 -0.36
N ILE A 19 -9.12 -7.55 -1.11
CA ILE A 19 -10.08 -6.59 -0.58
C ILE A 19 -11.29 -7.31 0.02
N ALA A 20 -11.82 -8.34 -0.64
CA ALA A 20 -12.94 -9.13 -0.14
C ALA A 20 -12.59 -9.89 1.15
N GLU A 21 -11.38 -10.44 1.24
CA GLU A 21 -10.89 -11.09 2.46
C GLU A 21 -10.75 -10.09 3.62
N HIS A 22 -10.21 -8.89 3.36
CA HIS A 22 -10.12 -7.82 4.35
C HIS A 22 -11.49 -7.36 4.81
N TYR A 23 -12.44 -7.20 3.90
CA TYR A 23 -13.82 -6.86 4.24
C TYR A 23 -14.46 -7.89 5.18
N GLN A 24 -14.15 -9.18 5.00
CA GLN A 24 -14.58 -10.26 5.88
C GLN A 24 -13.77 -10.36 7.18
N LYS A 25 -12.91 -9.36 7.47
CA LYS A 25 -12.00 -9.33 8.62
C LYS A 25 -11.06 -10.54 8.70
N LYS A 26 -10.74 -11.12 7.56
CA LYS A 26 -9.72 -12.17 7.47
C LYS A 26 -8.37 -11.51 7.26
N PRO A 27 -7.43 -11.63 8.20
CA PRO A 27 -6.10 -11.07 8.03
C PRO A 27 -5.41 -11.75 6.86
N THR A 28 -5.12 -10.99 5.83
CA THR A 28 -4.23 -11.44 4.78
C THR A 28 -2.80 -11.11 5.16
N MET A 29 -1.84 -11.89 4.69
CA MET A 29 -0.42 -11.62 4.92
C MET A 29 0.11 -10.50 4.01
N LEU A 30 -0.70 -9.50 3.73
CA LEU A 30 -0.33 -8.39 2.82
C LEU A 30 0.38 -7.29 3.57
N GLY A 31 0.89 -7.27 4.64
CA GLY A 31 1.52 -6.18 5.38
C GLY A 31 1.51 -4.84 4.62
N CYS A 32 0.63 -3.91 5.03
CA CYS A 32 0.40 -2.66 4.31
C CYS A 32 1.69 -1.82 4.22
N GLN A 33 1.95 -1.21 3.06
CA GLN A 33 3.14 -0.38 2.80
C GLN A 33 2.84 1.13 2.83
N ALA A 34 1.68 1.54 3.33
CA ALA A 34 1.38 2.95 3.58
C ALA A 34 2.39 3.53 4.59
N GLY A 35 2.80 4.77 4.37
CA GLY A 35 3.87 5.40 5.15
C GLY A 35 5.29 4.89 4.83
N THR A 36 5.43 3.82 4.03
CA THR A 36 6.72 3.30 3.57
C THR A 36 6.95 3.59 2.09
N LEU A 37 5.99 3.32 1.24
CA LEU A 37 6.05 3.56 -0.20
C LEU A 37 5.23 4.77 -0.64
N THR A 38 4.25 5.15 0.14
CA THR A 38 3.36 6.28 -0.12
C THR A 38 3.13 7.10 1.12
N MET A 39 2.81 8.36 0.92
CA MET A 39 2.31 9.27 1.95
C MET A 39 1.34 10.26 1.32
N ILE A 40 0.60 10.93 2.16
CA ILE A 40 -0.34 11.99 1.78
C ILE A 40 0.21 13.32 2.31
N LEU A 41 0.17 14.34 1.48
CA LEU A 41 0.42 15.72 1.85
C LEU A 41 -0.88 16.50 1.67
N SER A 42 -1.40 17.07 2.76
CA SER A 42 -2.60 17.90 2.70
C SER A 42 -2.30 19.33 2.25
N GLU A 43 -3.34 20.07 1.93
CA GLU A 43 -3.26 21.50 1.59
C GLU A 43 -2.79 22.35 2.77
N GLU A 44 -3.02 21.92 4.00
CA GLU A 44 -2.50 22.56 5.21
C GLU A 44 -1.03 22.24 5.46
N GLY A 45 -0.45 21.34 4.70
CA GLY A 45 0.93 20.92 4.83
C GLY A 45 1.16 19.72 5.75
N ASP A 46 0.11 19.07 6.23
CA ASP A 46 0.22 17.88 7.05
C ASP A 46 0.68 16.67 6.23
N VAL A 47 1.64 15.97 6.76
CA VAL A 47 2.15 14.72 6.20
C VAL A 47 1.54 13.56 6.96
N ARG A 48 0.84 12.68 6.24
CA ARG A 48 0.14 11.51 6.78
C ARG A 48 0.65 10.22 6.13
N PRO A 49 0.68 9.09 6.82
CA PRO A 49 1.11 7.81 6.23
C PRO A 49 0.11 7.28 5.23
N CYS A 50 -1.18 7.58 5.43
CA CYS A 50 -2.30 7.06 4.67
C CYS A 50 -3.48 8.03 4.74
N GLU A 51 -4.34 7.98 3.75
CA GLU A 51 -5.56 8.79 3.65
C GLU A 51 -6.64 8.38 4.66
N ILE A 52 -6.65 7.10 5.04
CA ILE A 52 -7.67 6.52 5.93
C ILE A 52 -7.32 6.67 7.41
N LEU A 53 -6.03 6.68 7.74
CA LEU A 53 -5.58 6.79 9.13
C LEU A 53 -5.55 8.24 9.57
N ASP A 54 -6.22 8.55 10.68
CA ASP A 54 -6.16 9.88 11.30
C ASP A 54 -4.87 10.04 12.12
N VAL A 55 -3.74 10.04 11.40
CA VAL A 55 -2.39 10.19 11.95
C VAL A 55 -1.65 11.26 11.17
N VAL A 56 -1.18 12.29 11.85
CA VAL A 56 -0.28 13.32 11.31
C VAL A 56 1.14 13.03 11.77
N LEU A 57 2.06 12.82 10.83
CA LEU A 57 3.47 12.56 11.12
C LEU A 57 4.26 13.84 11.36
N GLY A 58 3.76 14.97 10.87
CA GLY A 58 4.33 16.29 10.99
C GLY A 58 3.80 17.22 9.92
N ASN A 59 4.17 18.50 9.98
CA ASN A 59 3.79 19.48 8.98
C ASN A 59 5.02 19.94 8.20
N ILE A 60 4.92 19.97 6.87
CA ILE A 60 6.05 20.30 5.99
C ILE A 60 6.51 21.75 6.16
N ARG A 61 5.64 22.65 6.61
CA ARG A 61 5.97 24.05 6.89
C ARG A 61 6.94 24.19 8.05
N ASP A 62 6.84 23.28 9.07
CA ASP A 62 7.72 23.28 10.25
C ASP A 62 9.13 22.77 9.91
N THR A 63 9.28 22.11 8.77
CA THR A 63 10.56 21.57 8.28
C THR A 63 11.10 22.32 7.08
N ASN A 64 10.69 23.58 6.91
CA ASN A 64 11.10 24.43 5.80
C ASN A 64 10.84 23.76 4.44
N TYR A 65 9.66 23.17 4.28
CA TYR A 65 9.21 22.42 3.09
C TYR A 65 10.11 21.24 2.71
N THR A 66 10.80 20.68 3.71
CA THR A 66 11.64 19.49 3.53
C THR A 66 10.94 18.28 4.14
N LEU A 67 10.70 17.25 3.34
CA LEU A 67 9.98 16.05 3.75
C LEU A 67 10.84 15.09 4.58
N GLU A 68 12.13 15.04 4.32
CA GLU A 68 13.06 14.06 4.88
C GLU A 68 13.05 13.98 6.41
N PRO A 69 13.04 15.09 7.19
CA PRO A 69 12.99 15.01 8.64
C PRO A 69 11.73 14.33 9.17
N ILE A 70 10.58 14.58 8.53
CA ILE A 70 9.31 13.95 8.89
C ILE A 70 9.35 12.47 8.52
N TRP A 71 9.80 12.15 7.29
CA TRP A 71 9.87 10.79 6.78
C TRP A 71 10.78 9.89 7.59
N ARG A 72 11.92 10.39 8.04
CA ARG A 72 12.92 9.65 8.84
C ARG A 72 12.68 9.77 10.33
N GLY A 73 11.74 10.59 10.77
CA GLY A 73 11.43 10.82 12.18
C GLY A 73 10.95 9.56 12.92
N ASN A 74 11.12 9.54 14.23
CA ASN A 74 10.73 8.41 15.06
C ASN A 74 9.25 8.08 14.96
N LEU A 75 8.39 9.09 14.89
CA LEU A 75 6.93 8.92 14.74
C LEU A 75 6.60 8.16 13.45
N ALA A 76 7.21 8.54 12.33
CA ALA A 76 7.01 7.86 11.06
C ALA A 76 7.51 6.41 11.11
N GLN A 77 8.65 6.15 11.76
CA GLN A 77 9.18 4.81 11.92
C GLN A 77 8.29 3.92 12.79
N GLN A 78 7.75 4.47 13.87
CA GLN A 78 6.80 3.76 14.73
C GLN A 78 5.54 3.36 13.96
N HIS A 79 4.88 4.34 13.30
CA HIS A 79 3.65 4.07 12.56
C HIS A 79 3.85 3.12 11.37
N ARG A 80 5.01 3.14 10.70
CA ARG A 80 5.33 2.12 9.68
C ARG A 80 5.28 0.70 10.21
N LYS A 81 5.85 0.47 11.40
CA LYS A 81 5.82 -0.86 12.03
C LYS A 81 4.40 -1.27 12.42
N GLU A 82 3.64 -0.35 12.98
CA GLU A 82 2.24 -0.58 13.35
C GLU A 82 1.39 -0.90 12.13
N ILE A 83 1.51 -0.10 11.06
CA ILE A 83 0.79 -0.28 9.80
C ILE A 83 1.16 -1.62 9.16
N ALA A 84 2.44 -1.94 9.06
CA ALA A 84 2.88 -3.18 8.43
C ALA A 84 2.37 -4.44 9.13
N ASN A 85 2.22 -4.39 10.46
CA ASN A 85 1.83 -5.54 11.26
C ASN A 85 0.32 -5.66 11.49
N ASN A 86 -0.38 -4.53 11.60
CA ASN A 86 -1.75 -4.52 12.11
C ASN A 86 -2.77 -3.93 11.12
N CYS A 87 -2.31 -3.24 10.07
CA CYS A 87 -3.24 -2.59 9.16
C CYS A 87 -3.68 -3.55 8.07
N PHE A 88 -4.98 -3.79 8.01
CA PHE A 88 -5.67 -4.42 6.89
C PHE A 88 -6.93 -3.61 6.60
N CYS A 89 -7.00 -3.02 5.44
CA CYS A 89 -8.14 -2.22 5.03
C CYS A 89 -8.58 -2.60 3.61
N THR A 90 -9.71 -2.06 3.20
CA THR A 90 -10.25 -2.25 1.86
C THR A 90 -9.86 -1.13 0.89
N PHE A 91 -8.98 -0.22 1.31
CA PHE A 91 -8.56 0.91 0.48
C PHE A 91 -7.68 0.43 -0.68
N GLU A 92 -8.25 0.45 -1.85
CA GLU A 92 -7.70 -0.14 -3.08
C GLU A 92 -6.30 0.36 -3.40
N THR A 93 -6.04 1.66 -3.26
CA THR A 93 -4.72 2.25 -3.56
C THR A 93 -3.62 1.66 -2.70
N CYS A 94 -3.86 1.48 -1.40
CA CYS A 94 -2.89 0.88 -0.49
C CYS A 94 -2.67 -0.61 -0.78
N VAL A 95 -3.74 -1.34 -1.08
CA VAL A 95 -3.66 -2.76 -1.47
C VAL A 95 -2.85 -2.92 -2.75
N ARG A 96 -3.18 -2.13 -3.78
CA ARG A 96 -2.50 -2.15 -5.08
C ARG A 96 -1.01 -1.83 -4.96
N THR A 97 -0.67 -0.75 -4.27
CA THR A 97 0.72 -0.34 -4.06
C THR A 97 1.50 -1.42 -3.33
N THR A 98 0.92 -1.99 -2.27
CA THR A 98 1.57 -3.07 -1.52
C THR A 98 1.83 -4.30 -2.40
N MET A 99 0.87 -4.69 -3.24
CA MET A 99 1.03 -5.83 -4.15
C MET A 99 2.15 -5.63 -5.16
N VAL A 100 2.24 -4.44 -5.76
CA VAL A 100 3.24 -4.12 -6.80
C VAL A 100 4.66 -4.22 -6.28
N PHE A 101 4.89 -3.89 -5.01
CA PHE A 101 6.23 -3.86 -4.42
C PHE A 101 6.57 -5.08 -3.55
N GLN A 102 5.70 -6.09 -3.49
CA GLN A 102 5.99 -7.35 -2.78
C GLN A 102 6.25 -8.49 -3.78
N PRO A 103 7.46 -9.06 -3.81
CA PRO A 103 7.85 -10.08 -4.81
C PRO A 103 6.91 -11.28 -4.89
N LYS A 104 6.37 -11.73 -3.75
CA LYS A 104 5.43 -12.87 -3.69
C LYS A 104 4.17 -12.65 -4.52
N TRP A 105 3.65 -11.40 -4.53
CA TRP A 105 2.45 -11.07 -5.29
C TRP A 105 2.74 -10.86 -6.76
N ILE A 106 3.91 -10.30 -7.08
CA ILE A 106 4.40 -10.20 -8.45
C ILE A 106 4.51 -11.59 -9.06
N LEU A 107 5.18 -12.53 -8.38
CA LEU A 107 5.34 -13.91 -8.84
C LEU A 107 3.99 -14.63 -8.98
N LYS A 108 3.05 -14.43 -8.03
CA LYS A 108 1.72 -15.02 -8.10
C LYS A 108 0.94 -14.51 -9.32
N THR A 109 1.02 -13.20 -9.61
CA THR A 109 0.37 -12.59 -10.77
C THR A 109 0.95 -13.12 -12.08
N LEU A 110 2.28 -13.17 -12.19
CA LEU A 110 2.96 -13.67 -13.38
C LEU A 110 2.64 -15.15 -13.65
N ARG A 111 2.66 -15.99 -12.62
CA ARG A 111 2.30 -17.42 -12.75
C ARG A 111 0.89 -17.58 -13.31
N LYS A 112 -0.10 -16.92 -12.67
CA LYS A 112 -1.48 -17.01 -13.13
C LYS A 112 -1.66 -16.49 -14.56
N GLY A 113 -1.01 -15.39 -14.92
CA GLY A 113 -1.07 -14.85 -16.28
C GLY A 113 -0.50 -15.82 -17.33
N VAL A 114 0.58 -16.52 -17.01
CA VAL A 114 1.17 -17.53 -17.90
C VAL A 114 0.30 -18.78 -18.00
N ASP A 115 -0.27 -19.24 -16.89
CA ASP A 115 -1.13 -20.44 -16.86
C ASP A 115 -2.41 -20.26 -17.72
N GLN A 116 -2.94 -19.05 -17.84
CA GLN A 116 -4.10 -18.76 -18.70
C GLN A 116 -3.77 -18.69 -20.19
N LEU A 117 -2.51 -18.62 -20.57
CA LEU A 117 -2.07 -18.59 -21.96
C LEU A 117 -1.75 -19.99 -22.51
N ARG A 118 -1.81 -21.00 -21.68
CA ARG A 118 -1.62 -22.42 -22.02
C ARG A 118 -2.94 -23.13 -22.25
#